data_f5c0e5da7be884dd6b7bdd471645f3d8
#
_entry.id   f5c0e5da7be884dd6b7bdd471645f3d8
#
_cell.length_a   1.000
_cell.length_b   1.000
_cell.length_c   1.000
_cell.angle_alpha   90.00
_cell.angle_beta   90.00
_cell.angle_gamma   90.00
#
_symmetry.space_group_name_H-M   'P 1'
#
loop_
_entity.id
_entity.type
_entity.pdbx_description
1 polymer ?
#
loop_
_entity_poly.entity_id
_entity_poly.type
_entity_poly.pdbx_seq_one_letter_code
_entity_poly.pdbx_strand_id
1 'polypeptide(L)'
;MTPPKNSIVAGDSIRGIKTLPDDFIHMILSDIPYGIGADEWDVLHDNSNCAFLGSSPAQKKAGAVFKKRGKPINGWSDADRAIPRQYYEWCSQWASEWLRVLKPGGTAILFAGRRYMHRCISALEDAGFSYKDMLAWMRDRAPHRAQRLSVVYERRGALQAAATWTGWRVGNLRPTFEPILWFTKPYKIGTTIADNVLAHGVGAFNEGAFVRYGRSPDNVLACGFEPGESGLHPTQKPVKLMQALIELATLEGHLVLDPFCGSGSTLVAARNLRRKYLGFEINSEYVRVAQERLVDGLCGDPEAQRIECNG
;
A
#
# COMPACT_ATOMS: atom_id res chain seq x y z
N MET A 1 -17.82 -5.51 24.00
CA MET A 1 -17.12 -6.67 23.40
C MET A 1 -15.65 -6.33 23.26
N THR A 2 -14.76 -7.28 23.51
CA THR A 2 -13.32 -7.08 23.27
C THR A 2 -13.10 -6.98 21.76
N PRO A 3 -12.39 -5.95 21.26
CA PRO A 3 -12.13 -5.82 19.83
C PRO A 3 -11.39 -7.05 19.28
N PRO A 4 -11.68 -7.49 18.04
CA PRO A 4 -11.06 -8.66 17.47
C PRO A 4 -9.54 -8.47 17.33
N LYS A 5 -8.77 -9.51 17.62
CA LYS A 5 -7.32 -9.59 17.42
C LYS A 5 -6.99 -10.91 16.74
N ASN A 6 -5.93 -10.92 15.95
CA ASN A 6 -5.51 -12.05 15.12
C ASN A 6 -6.65 -12.54 14.21
N SER A 7 -7.27 -11.60 13.52
CA SER A 7 -8.45 -11.87 12.69
C SER A 7 -8.48 -11.02 11.43
N ILE A 8 -9.26 -11.49 10.46
CA ILE A 8 -9.66 -10.75 9.27
C ILE A 8 -11.17 -10.54 9.35
N VAL A 9 -11.60 -9.31 9.14
CA VAL A 9 -13.00 -8.93 9.09
C VAL A 9 -13.37 -8.72 7.61
N ALA A 10 -14.29 -9.55 7.12
CA ALA A 10 -14.86 -9.36 5.78
C ALA A 10 -15.81 -8.16 5.80
N GLY A 11 -15.52 -7.13 5.00
CA GLY A 11 -16.36 -5.95 4.89
C GLY A 11 -15.60 -4.65 4.67
N ASP A 12 -16.36 -3.57 4.60
CA ASP A 12 -15.86 -2.21 4.41
C ASP A 12 -15.11 -1.71 5.65
N SER A 13 -13.80 -1.45 5.47
CA SER A 13 -12.93 -0.95 6.54
C SER A 13 -13.35 0.41 7.08
N ILE A 14 -13.91 1.30 6.24
CA ILE A 14 -14.35 2.64 6.65
C ILE A 14 -15.46 2.54 7.70
N ARG A 15 -16.31 1.52 7.60
CA ARG A 15 -17.34 1.24 8.59
C ARG A 15 -16.81 0.43 9.77
N GLY A 16 -15.98 -0.56 9.48
CA GLY A 16 -15.45 -1.49 10.49
C GLY A 16 -14.57 -0.81 11.53
N ILE A 17 -13.71 0.11 11.13
CA ILE A 17 -12.79 0.84 12.02
C ILE A 17 -13.54 1.70 13.05
N LYS A 18 -14.73 2.22 12.71
CA LYS A 18 -15.58 2.98 13.65
C LYS A 18 -16.00 2.19 14.89
N THR A 19 -15.95 0.87 14.82
CA THR A 19 -16.27 0.00 15.97
C THR A 19 -15.09 -0.23 16.90
N LEU A 20 -13.88 0.17 16.51
CA LEU A 20 -12.68 0.01 17.32
C LEU A 20 -12.56 1.14 18.35
N PRO A 21 -12.00 0.86 19.55
CA PRO A 21 -11.76 1.88 20.55
C PRO A 21 -10.73 2.91 20.10
N ASP A 22 -10.76 4.07 20.74
CA ASP A 22 -9.70 5.06 20.65
C ASP A 22 -8.39 4.50 21.19
N ASP A 23 -7.24 4.97 20.65
CA ASP A 23 -5.90 4.65 21.15
C ASP A 23 -5.60 3.15 21.31
N PHE A 24 -6.19 2.34 20.44
CA PHE A 24 -6.14 0.87 20.53
C PHE A 24 -5.02 0.27 19.66
N ILE A 25 -4.74 0.85 18.51
CA ILE A 25 -3.83 0.35 17.49
C ILE A 25 -2.43 0.93 17.71
N HIS A 26 -1.39 0.08 17.63
CA HIS A 26 0.00 0.51 17.74
C HIS A 26 0.56 1.01 16.40
N MET A 27 0.17 0.34 15.31
CA MET A 27 0.61 0.65 13.96
C MET A 27 -0.48 0.35 12.94
N ILE A 28 -0.66 1.25 11.97
CA ILE A 28 -1.38 0.97 10.72
C ILE A 28 -0.33 0.77 9.63
N LEU A 29 -0.41 -0.35 8.90
CA LEU A 29 0.43 -0.64 7.73
C LEU A 29 -0.47 -1.15 6.62
N SER A 30 -0.57 -0.41 5.51
CA SER A 30 -1.53 -0.72 4.47
C SER A 30 -1.06 -0.35 3.06
N ASP A 31 -1.42 -1.19 2.10
CA ASP A 31 -1.35 -0.89 0.68
C ASP A 31 -2.72 -0.36 0.23
N ILE A 32 -2.89 0.96 0.34
CA ILE A 32 -4.19 1.59 0.07
C ILE A 32 -4.53 1.58 -1.42
N PRO A 33 -5.82 1.57 -1.81
CA PRO A 33 -6.24 1.77 -3.19
C PRO A 33 -5.64 3.04 -3.81
N TYR A 34 -5.15 2.94 -5.07
CA TYR A 34 -4.36 4.02 -5.70
C TYR A 34 -5.17 5.03 -6.50
N GLY A 35 -6.47 4.79 -6.67
CA GLY A 35 -7.33 5.65 -7.50
C GLY A 35 -6.96 5.64 -8.99
N ILE A 36 -6.40 4.54 -9.49
CA ILE A 36 -5.96 4.38 -10.88
C ILE A 36 -6.97 3.69 -11.78
N GLY A 37 -8.13 3.28 -11.23
CA GLY A 37 -9.22 2.66 -11.96
C GLY A 37 -8.98 1.19 -12.31
N ALA A 38 -8.40 0.45 -11.42
CA ALA A 38 -8.38 -1.01 -11.47
C ALA A 38 -9.73 -1.56 -10.97
N ASP A 39 -10.26 -2.61 -11.62
CA ASP A 39 -11.69 -2.91 -11.64
C ASP A 39 -12.36 -3.28 -10.31
N GLU A 40 -11.71 -3.98 -9.41
CA GLU A 40 -12.42 -4.61 -8.28
C GLU A 40 -11.85 -4.26 -6.91
N TRP A 41 -10.65 -3.69 -6.86
CA TRP A 41 -9.94 -3.39 -5.64
C TRP A 41 -9.54 -1.92 -5.49
N ASP A 42 -9.77 -1.12 -6.52
CA ASP A 42 -9.40 0.30 -6.54
C ASP A 42 -10.65 1.18 -6.38
N VAL A 43 -10.46 2.45 -6.10
CA VAL A 43 -11.51 3.44 -5.88
C VAL A 43 -11.67 4.37 -7.07
N LEU A 44 -12.79 5.11 -7.16
CA LEU A 44 -13.09 6.11 -8.19
C LEU A 44 -13.36 5.51 -9.59
N HIS A 45 -14.35 4.64 -9.68
CA HIS A 45 -14.61 3.83 -10.87
C HIS A 45 -15.68 4.30 -11.83
N ASP A 46 -16.44 5.33 -11.53
CA ASP A 46 -17.43 5.92 -12.44
C ASP A 46 -16.78 6.56 -13.67
N ASN A 47 -15.76 5.91 -14.20
CA ASN A 47 -15.15 6.31 -15.45
C ASN A 47 -16.04 5.92 -16.64
N SER A 48 -17.21 6.52 -16.73
CA SER A 48 -18.00 6.58 -17.96
C SER A 48 -17.27 7.34 -19.08
N ASN A 49 -16.05 7.82 -18.84
CA ASN A 49 -15.34 8.74 -19.70
C ASN A 49 -14.13 8.17 -20.39
N CYS A 50 -14.15 8.43 -21.61
CA CYS A 50 -13.22 8.65 -22.73
C CYS A 50 -11.71 8.58 -22.51
N ALA A 51 -11.17 8.44 -21.33
CA ALA A 51 -9.82 7.93 -21.09
C ALA A 51 -9.71 6.48 -21.57
N PHE A 52 -10.79 6.02 -22.13
CA PHE A 52 -11.05 4.74 -22.65
C PHE A 52 -10.34 4.48 -23.96
N LEU A 53 -9.49 3.44 -23.92
CA LEU A 53 -9.43 2.49 -24.99
C LEU A 53 -8.97 3.06 -26.32
N GLY A 54 -7.73 3.46 -26.37
CA GLY A 54 -7.05 3.34 -27.64
C GLY A 54 -7.02 1.87 -28.04
N SER A 55 -7.32 1.59 -29.29
CA SER A 55 -7.21 0.28 -29.93
C SER A 55 -5.75 -0.17 -30.14
N SER A 56 -4.79 0.40 -29.42
CA SER A 56 -3.38 0.09 -29.62
C SER A 56 -3.06 -1.35 -29.20
N PRO A 57 -2.10 -2.02 -29.88
CA PRO A 57 -1.68 -3.38 -29.51
C PRO A 57 -1.23 -3.51 -28.04
N ALA A 58 -0.68 -2.44 -27.47
CA ALA A 58 -0.28 -2.41 -26.07
C ALA A 58 -1.48 -2.42 -25.11
N GLN A 59 -2.58 -1.75 -25.48
CA GLN A 59 -3.83 -1.76 -24.71
C GLN A 59 -4.58 -3.10 -24.84
N LYS A 60 -4.51 -3.74 -26.02
CA LYS A 60 -5.04 -5.09 -26.21
C LYS A 60 -4.29 -6.15 -25.38
N LYS A 61 -2.99 -5.93 -25.13
CA LYS A 61 -2.15 -6.82 -24.31
C LYS A 61 -2.18 -6.50 -22.82
N ALA A 62 -2.66 -5.32 -22.43
CA ALA A 62 -2.86 -5.01 -21.02
C ALA A 62 -3.95 -5.95 -20.47
N GLY A 63 -3.68 -6.60 -19.35
CA GLY A 63 -4.67 -7.43 -18.67
C GLY A 63 -5.96 -6.65 -18.36
N ALA A 64 -7.04 -7.33 -18.07
CA ALA A 64 -8.36 -6.74 -17.84
C ALA A 64 -8.32 -5.62 -16.78
N VAL A 65 -7.50 -5.80 -15.74
CA VAL A 65 -7.26 -4.86 -14.63
C VAL A 65 -6.87 -3.44 -15.09
N PHE A 66 -6.22 -3.28 -16.25
CA PHE A 66 -5.76 -1.97 -16.74
C PHE A 66 -6.50 -1.50 -17.99
N LYS A 67 -7.56 -2.21 -18.41
CA LYS A 67 -8.29 -1.90 -19.64
C LYS A 67 -9.19 -0.67 -19.52
N LYS A 68 -9.70 -0.38 -18.35
CA LYS A 68 -10.71 0.68 -18.17
C LYS A 68 -10.12 2.08 -18.01
N ARG A 69 -8.80 2.21 -17.89
CA ARG A 69 -8.16 3.52 -17.77
C ARG A 69 -7.02 3.72 -18.75
N GLY A 70 -7.35 4.21 -19.92
CA GLY A 70 -6.39 4.78 -20.86
C GLY A 70 -5.94 6.19 -20.43
N LYS A 71 -4.93 6.75 -21.12
CA LYS A 71 -4.68 8.19 -21.09
C LYS A 71 -5.78 8.90 -21.84
N PRO A 72 -6.19 10.11 -21.43
CA PRO A 72 -7.10 10.94 -22.22
C PRO A 72 -6.55 11.07 -23.64
N ILE A 73 -7.35 10.77 -24.64
CA ILE A 73 -6.93 10.84 -26.05
C ILE A 73 -6.98 12.28 -26.54
N ASN A 74 -8.00 13.02 -26.08
CA ASN A 74 -8.32 14.38 -26.53
C ASN A 74 -8.24 15.42 -25.38
N GLY A 75 -7.32 15.24 -24.43
CA GLY A 75 -7.21 16.09 -23.25
C GLY A 75 -8.00 15.55 -22.05
N TRP A 76 -8.05 16.33 -20.99
CA TRP A 76 -8.74 15.96 -19.76
C TRP A 76 -10.20 16.38 -19.84
N SER A 77 -11.12 15.42 -19.67
CA SER A 77 -12.52 15.70 -19.41
C SER A 77 -12.69 16.28 -18.00
N ASP A 78 -13.86 16.86 -17.71
CA ASP A 78 -14.16 17.38 -16.38
C ASP A 78 -14.14 16.25 -15.33
N ALA A 79 -14.56 15.04 -15.70
CA ALA A 79 -14.47 13.87 -14.85
C ALA A 79 -13.00 13.50 -14.55
N ASP A 80 -12.09 13.54 -15.55
CA ASP A 80 -10.66 13.30 -15.32
C ASP A 80 -10.04 14.35 -14.40
N ARG A 81 -10.46 15.61 -14.53
CA ARG A 81 -10.00 16.72 -13.67
C ARG A 81 -10.49 16.57 -12.23
N ALA A 82 -11.65 15.98 -12.02
CA ALA A 82 -12.23 15.76 -10.70
C ALA A 82 -11.51 14.66 -9.90
N ILE A 83 -10.88 13.68 -10.57
CA ILE A 83 -10.28 12.51 -9.91
C ILE A 83 -9.29 12.85 -8.79
N PRO A 84 -8.32 13.79 -8.94
CA PRO A 84 -7.42 14.11 -7.84
C PRO A 84 -8.13 14.64 -6.61
N ARG A 85 -9.23 15.39 -6.79
CA ARG A 85 -10.07 15.88 -5.71
C ARG A 85 -10.88 14.75 -5.09
N GLN A 86 -11.50 13.91 -5.89
CA GLN A 86 -12.26 12.74 -5.42
C GLN A 86 -11.37 11.78 -4.63
N TYR A 87 -10.09 11.62 -5.02
CA TYR A 87 -9.16 10.80 -4.27
C TYR A 87 -8.83 11.40 -2.90
N TYR A 88 -8.64 12.71 -2.82
CA TYR A 88 -8.50 13.41 -1.54
C TYR A 88 -9.74 13.23 -0.66
N GLU A 89 -10.94 13.45 -1.21
CA GLU A 89 -12.21 13.28 -0.51
C GLU A 89 -12.40 11.83 0.00
N TRP A 90 -11.99 10.84 -0.80
CA TRP A 90 -11.99 9.45 -0.38
C TRP A 90 -11.00 9.19 0.77
N CYS A 91 -9.78 9.70 0.69
CA CYS A 91 -8.82 9.58 1.79
C CYS A 91 -9.35 10.24 3.08
N SER A 92 -10.00 11.37 2.97
CA SER A 92 -10.58 12.09 4.11
C SER A 92 -11.68 11.32 4.82
N GLN A 93 -12.37 10.38 4.15
CA GLN A 93 -13.45 9.57 4.76
C GLN A 93 -12.93 8.64 5.87
N TRP A 94 -11.69 8.22 5.80
CA TRP A 94 -11.11 7.27 6.76
C TRP A 94 -9.96 7.85 7.60
N ALA A 95 -9.37 8.94 7.16
CA ALA A 95 -8.17 9.50 7.81
C ALA A 95 -8.41 9.85 9.30
N SER A 96 -9.53 10.48 9.65
CA SER A 96 -9.86 10.85 11.04
C SER A 96 -10.06 9.61 11.94
N GLU A 97 -10.67 8.56 11.40
CA GLU A 97 -10.88 7.32 12.14
C GLU A 97 -9.55 6.57 12.36
N TRP A 98 -8.65 6.58 11.37
CA TRP A 98 -7.32 6.02 11.56
C TRP A 98 -6.53 6.78 12.63
N LEU A 99 -6.63 8.11 12.63
CA LEU A 99 -6.02 8.94 13.67
C LEU A 99 -6.60 8.60 15.05
N ARG A 100 -7.93 8.46 15.15
CA ARG A 100 -8.62 8.15 16.40
C ARG A 100 -8.14 6.83 17.01
N VAL A 101 -8.13 5.76 16.21
CA VAL A 101 -7.80 4.41 16.71
C VAL A 101 -6.33 4.19 16.99
N LEU A 102 -5.41 4.97 16.40
CA LEU A 102 -3.99 4.91 16.71
C LEU A 102 -3.72 5.42 18.11
N LYS A 103 -2.79 4.78 18.81
CA LYS A 103 -2.23 5.30 20.06
C LYS A 103 -1.49 6.63 19.82
N PRO A 104 -1.46 7.55 20.80
CA PRO A 104 -0.60 8.74 20.72
C PRO A 104 0.85 8.35 20.39
N GLY A 105 1.46 8.97 19.38
CA GLY A 105 2.77 8.58 18.86
C GLY A 105 2.76 7.35 17.96
N GLY A 106 1.63 6.69 17.78
CA GLY A 106 1.48 5.53 16.91
C GLY A 106 1.74 5.88 15.44
N THR A 107 2.21 4.89 14.69
CA THR A 107 2.69 5.03 13.32
C THR A 107 1.65 4.56 12.30
N ALA A 108 1.46 5.34 11.22
CA ALA A 108 0.79 4.89 10.01
C ALA A 108 1.78 4.89 8.84
N ILE A 109 1.97 3.72 8.21
CA ILE A 109 2.81 3.54 7.03
C ILE A 109 1.93 3.07 5.88
N LEU A 110 1.97 3.79 4.75
CA LEU A 110 1.07 3.60 3.63
C LEU A 110 1.83 3.47 2.33
N PHE A 111 1.55 2.43 1.56
CA PHE A 111 1.90 2.41 0.15
C PHE A 111 0.85 3.23 -0.60
N ALA A 112 1.27 4.26 -1.29
CA ALA A 112 0.40 5.12 -2.06
C ALA A 112 0.88 5.23 -3.50
N GLY A 113 -0.06 5.22 -4.43
CA GLY A 113 0.26 5.37 -5.85
C GLY A 113 0.95 6.70 -6.14
N ARG A 114 2.09 6.67 -6.85
CA ARG A 114 2.90 7.86 -7.21
C ARG A 114 2.11 9.02 -7.84
N ARG A 115 0.94 8.72 -8.40
CA ARG A 115 0.12 9.73 -9.07
C ARG A 115 -0.63 10.63 -8.09
N TYR A 116 -1.16 10.04 -7.00
CA TYR A 116 -2.05 10.74 -6.07
C TYR A 116 -1.56 10.74 -4.61
N MET A 117 -0.34 10.27 -4.33
CA MET A 117 0.23 10.28 -2.98
C MET A 117 0.14 11.66 -2.31
N HIS A 118 0.35 12.75 -3.07
CA HIS A 118 0.25 14.12 -2.55
C HIS A 118 -1.16 14.45 -2.05
N ARG A 119 -2.20 13.86 -2.62
CA ARG A 119 -3.59 14.01 -2.17
C ARG A 119 -3.85 13.23 -0.88
N CYS A 120 -3.26 12.04 -0.79
CA CYS A 120 -3.29 11.24 0.43
C CYS A 120 -2.57 11.96 1.57
N ILE A 121 -1.37 12.51 1.31
CA ILE A 121 -0.60 13.28 2.31
C ILE A 121 -1.47 14.43 2.84
N SER A 122 -2.00 15.28 1.96
CA SER A 122 -2.84 16.41 2.37
C SER A 122 -4.07 15.97 3.19
N ALA A 123 -4.73 14.89 2.81
CA ALA A 123 -5.91 14.40 3.54
C ALA A 123 -5.57 13.91 4.95
N LEU A 124 -4.40 13.26 5.14
CA LEU A 124 -3.99 12.81 6.45
C LEU A 124 -3.50 13.97 7.33
N GLU A 125 -2.76 14.93 6.78
CA GLU A 125 -2.34 16.13 7.52
C GLU A 125 -3.55 16.97 7.94
N ASP A 126 -4.53 17.16 7.05
CA ASP A 126 -5.78 17.86 7.37
C ASP A 126 -6.62 17.13 8.44
N ALA A 127 -6.50 15.81 8.52
CA ALA A 127 -7.11 15.00 9.59
C ALA A 127 -6.35 15.07 10.92
N GLY A 128 -5.14 15.65 10.94
CA GLY A 128 -4.33 15.84 12.14
C GLY A 128 -3.13 14.91 12.30
N PHE A 129 -2.79 14.12 11.29
CA PHE A 129 -1.53 13.36 11.29
C PHE A 129 -0.32 14.29 11.11
N SER A 130 0.81 13.91 11.69
CA SER A 130 2.10 14.50 11.37
C SER A 130 2.77 13.65 10.28
N TYR A 131 3.05 14.25 9.13
CA TYR A 131 3.86 13.61 8.09
C TYR A 131 5.32 13.56 8.57
N LYS A 132 5.90 12.35 8.61
CA LYS A 132 7.22 12.14 9.20
C LYS A 132 8.31 11.96 8.15
N ASP A 133 8.09 11.08 7.17
CA ASP A 133 9.08 10.79 6.12
C ASP A 133 8.42 10.08 4.92
N MET A 134 9.19 9.95 3.85
CA MET A 134 8.88 9.12 2.70
C MET A 134 10.00 8.12 2.47
N LEU A 135 9.67 6.82 2.48
CA LEU A 135 10.59 5.79 2.13
C LEU A 135 10.42 5.43 0.64
N ALA A 136 11.49 5.02 0.00
CA ALA A 136 11.48 4.56 -1.38
C ALA A 136 11.72 3.04 -1.42
N TRP A 137 10.70 2.27 -1.79
CA TRP A 137 10.88 0.86 -2.09
C TRP A 137 11.36 0.69 -3.53
N MET A 138 12.61 0.27 -3.68
CA MET A 138 13.24 0.04 -4.98
C MET A 138 12.81 -1.30 -5.58
N ARG A 139 12.46 -1.28 -6.87
CA ARG A 139 12.01 -2.45 -7.63
C ARG A 139 13.01 -2.79 -8.72
N ASP A 140 13.65 -3.94 -8.63
CA ASP A 140 14.69 -4.38 -9.58
C ASP A 140 14.13 -4.55 -11.00
N ARG A 141 12.87 -4.96 -11.12
CA ARG A 141 12.22 -5.24 -12.39
C ARG A 141 10.92 -4.46 -12.52
N ALA A 142 10.95 -3.41 -13.30
CA ALA A 142 9.74 -2.67 -13.66
C ALA A 142 9.65 -2.52 -15.19
N PRO A 143 8.50 -2.82 -15.82
CA PRO A 143 8.36 -2.70 -17.26
C PRO A 143 8.38 -1.23 -17.68
N HIS A 144 9.13 -0.92 -18.76
CA HIS A 144 9.10 0.40 -19.37
C HIS A 144 7.98 0.44 -20.42
N ARG A 145 6.86 1.06 -20.07
CA ARG A 145 5.65 1.09 -20.91
C ARG A 145 5.55 2.32 -21.83
N ALA A 146 6.53 3.23 -21.82
CA ALA A 146 6.54 4.41 -22.68
C ALA A 146 6.75 4.00 -24.15
N GLN A 147 5.91 4.53 -25.05
CA GLN A 147 5.96 4.24 -26.49
C GLN A 147 7.14 4.98 -27.14
N ARG A 148 7.86 4.33 -28.06
CA ARG A 148 8.87 4.96 -28.90
C ARG A 148 8.18 5.75 -30.00
N LEU A 149 8.46 7.05 -30.12
CA LEU A 149 7.84 7.90 -31.12
C LEU A 149 8.24 7.52 -32.55
N SER A 150 9.51 7.18 -32.77
CA SER A 150 9.96 6.71 -34.11
C SER A 150 9.11 5.54 -34.59
N VAL A 151 8.90 4.52 -33.78
CA VAL A 151 8.06 3.34 -34.13
C VAL A 151 6.60 3.73 -34.41
N VAL A 152 6.07 4.71 -33.68
CA VAL A 152 4.70 5.20 -33.93
C VAL A 152 4.61 5.89 -35.28
N TYR A 153 5.60 6.73 -35.63
CA TYR A 153 5.62 7.46 -36.89
C TYR A 153 5.94 6.57 -38.09
N GLU A 154 6.83 5.61 -37.96
CA GLU A 154 7.08 4.56 -38.98
C GLU A 154 5.78 3.83 -39.36
N ARG A 155 5.01 3.40 -38.39
CA ARG A 155 3.71 2.73 -38.61
C ARG A 155 2.67 3.63 -39.29
N ARG A 156 2.84 4.95 -39.24
CA ARG A 156 1.97 5.94 -39.87
C ARG A 156 2.52 6.37 -41.24
N GLY A 157 3.65 5.84 -41.68
CA GLY A 157 4.32 6.23 -42.91
C GLY A 157 5.04 7.58 -42.86
N ALA A 158 5.16 8.20 -41.69
CA ALA A 158 5.79 9.51 -41.50
C ALA A 158 7.30 9.34 -41.21
N LEU A 159 8.08 8.90 -42.23
CA LEU A 159 9.47 8.49 -42.08
C LEU A 159 10.40 9.63 -41.62
N GLN A 160 10.20 10.84 -42.10
CA GLN A 160 10.97 12.00 -41.67
C GLN A 160 10.76 12.31 -40.18
N ALA A 161 9.51 12.28 -39.72
CA ALA A 161 9.18 12.42 -38.31
C ALA A 161 9.76 11.28 -37.47
N ALA A 162 9.74 10.05 -37.98
CA ALA A 162 10.33 8.91 -37.28
C ALA A 162 11.85 9.11 -37.08
N ALA A 163 12.57 9.59 -38.08
CA ALA A 163 14.00 9.90 -37.97
C ALA A 163 14.26 11.01 -36.96
N THR A 164 13.50 12.11 -37.01
CA THR A 164 13.62 13.26 -36.09
C THR A 164 13.39 12.84 -34.63
N TRP A 165 12.43 11.95 -34.35
CA TRP A 165 12.07 11.54 -33.02
C TRP A 165 12.70 10.21 -32.57
N THR A 166 13.81 9.82 -33.20
CA THR A 166 14.59 8.65 -32.78
C THR A 166 15.11 8.86 -31.35
N GLY A 167 14.95 7.85 -30.51
CA GLY A 167 15.34 7.93 -29.09
C GLY A 167 14.28 8.53 -28.16
N TRP A 168 13.28 9.22 -28.70
CA TRP A 168 12.21 9.84 -27.88
C TRP A 168 11.06 8.88 -27.59
N ARG A 169 10.44 9.08 -26.42
CA ARG A 169 9.31 8.26 -25.96
C ARG A 169 8.17 9.13 -25.43
N VAL A 170 6.95 8.62 -25.56
CA VAL A 170 5.74 9.21 -24.96
C VAL A 170 5.28 8.33 -23.80
N GLY A 171 5.12 8.94 -22.67
CA GLY A 171 4.69 8.26 -21.45
C GLY A 171 5.58 8.62 -20.25
N ASN A 172 5.47 7.83 -19.19
CA ASN A 172 6.24 8.05 -17.98
C ASN A 172 7.58 7.29 -18.03
N LEU A 173 8.53 7.71 -17.21
CA LEU A 173 9.74 6.94 -16.95
C LEU A 173 9.41 5.56 -16.38
N ARG A 174 10.40 4.66 -16.39
CA ARG A 174 10.28 3.35 -15.76
C ARG A 174 10.02 3.54 -14.26
N PRO A 175 8.99 2.89 -13.68
CA PRO A 175 8.68 3.04 -12.26
C PRO A 175 9.59 2.15 -11.41
N THR A 176 10.81 2.59 -11.14
CA THR A 176 11.83 1.81 -10.41
C THR A 176 11.69 1.91 -8.89
N PHE A 177 10.85 2.79 -8.38
CA PHE A 177 10.54 2.85 -6.96
C PHE A 177 9.04 3.02 -6.72
N GLU A 178 8.60 2.60 -5.54
CA GLU A 178 7.25 2.83 -5.03
C GLU A 178 7.37 3.64 -3.72
N PRO A 179 6.64 4.77 -3.58
CA PRO A 179 6.70 5.58 -2.38
C PRO A 179 5.94 4.91 -1.24
N ILE A 180 6.52 4.97 -0.05
CA ILE A 180 5.92 4.54 1.20
C ILE A 180 5.85 5.76 2.11
N LEU A 181 4.65 6.18 2.47
CA LEU A 181 4.41 7.37 3.28
C LEU A 181 4.40 7.01 4.75
N TRP A 182 5.12 7.75 5.56
CA TRP A 182 5.21 7.54 7.00
C TRP A 182 4.61 8.71 7.76
N PHE A 183 3.57 8.43 8.55
CA PHE A 183 2.88 9.38 9.42
C PHE A 183 2.94 8.95 10.87
N THR A 184 2.72 9.91 11.75
CA THR A 184 2.63 9.67 13.20
C THR A 184 1.39 10.39 13.75
N LYS A 185 0.65 9.75 14.65
CA LYS A 185 -0.35 10.45 15.46
C LYS A 185 0.37 11.37 16.44
N PRO A 186 0.04 12.67 16.49
CA PRO A 186 0.57 13.56 17.50
C PRO A 186 0.34 13.04 18.93
N TYR A 187 1.26 13.32 19.83
CA TYR A 187 1.14 12.99 21.24
C TYR A 187 0.90 14.26 22.07
N LYS A 188 0.67 14.09 23.36
CA LYS A 188 0.27 15.17 24.26
C LYS A 188 1.26 16.34 24.24
N ILE A 189 0.77 17.56 24.04
CA ILE A 189 1.55 18.81 24.12
C ILE A 189 2.16 18.93 25.52
N GLY A 190 3.43 19.34 25.58
CA GLY A 190 4.17 19.49 26.83
C GLY A 190 4.81 18.20 27.37
N THR A 191 4.75 17.10 26.61
CA THR A 191 5.51 15.88 26.90
C THR A 191 6.59 15.65 25.85
N THR A 192 7.62 14.86 26.19
CA THR A 192 8.63 14.44 25.21
C THR A 192 8.20 13.15 24.49
N ILE A 193 8.82 12.87 23.35
CA ILE A 193 8.60 11.58 22.68
C ILE A 193 9.05 10.40 23.56
N ALA A 194 10.07 10.57 24.37
CA ALA A 194 10.53 9.55 25.31
C ALA A 194 9.46 9.22 26.36
N ASP A 195 8.80 10.26 26.92
CA ASP A 195 7.68 10.06 27.84
C ASP A 195 6.52 9.34 27.17
N ASN A 196 6.23 9.70 25.91
CA ASN A 196 5.20 9.03 25.12
C ASN A 196 5.52 7.54 24.88
N VAL A 197 6.77 7.21 24.56
CA VAL A 197 7.21 5.81 24.39
C VAL A 197 7.03 5.02 25.68
N LEU A 198 7.39 5.60 26.83
CA LEU A 198 7.16 4.94 28.12
C LEU A 198 5.67 4.73 28.42
N ALA A 199 4.82 5.69 28.08
CA ALA A 199 3.39 5.64 28.39
C ALA A 199 2.60 4.73 27.43
N HIS A 200 2.95 4.71 26.15
CA HIS A 200 2.14 4.07 25.10
C HIS A 200 2.86 2.95 24.36
N GLY A 201 4.18 2.80 24.52
CA GLY A 201 4.99 1.78 23.84
C GLY A 201 5.24 2.07 22.35
N VAL A 202 4.92 3.27 21.86
CA VAL A 202 5.02 3.67 20.45
C VAL A 202 5.61 5.07 20.30
N GLY A 203 6.16 5.37 19.09
CA GLY A 203 6.71 6.68 18.77
C GLY A 203 8.19 6.66 18.42
N ALA A 204 8.95 5.68 18.89
CA ALA A 204 10.33 5.43 18.47
C ALA A 204 10.40 4.59 17.19
N PHE A 205 11.56 4.54 16.57
CA PHE A 205 11.82 3.58 15.48
C PHE A 205 13.04 2.71 15.83
N ASN A 206 13.02 1.48 15.31
CA ASN A 206 14.11 0.53 15.42
C ASN A 206 15.11 0.75 14.27
N GLU A 207 16.28 1.30 14.56
CA GLU A 207 17.34 1.53 13.58
C GLU A 207 17.87 0.25 12.91
N GLY A 208 17.75 -0.89 13.58
CA GLY A 208 18.16 -2.20 13.06
C GLY A 208 17.18 -2.84 12.06
N ALA A 209 15.95 -2.33 11.94
CA ALA A 209 14.90 -2.97 11.13
C ALA A 209 15.26 -3.14 9.65
N PHE A 210 16.07 -2.24 9.09
CA PHE A 210 16.43 -2.25 7.67
C PHE A 210 17.82 -2.81 7.36
N VAL A 211 18.58 -3.25 8.35
CA VAL A 211 19.95 -3.78 8.16
C VAL A 211 20.00 -4.90 7.14
N ARG A 212 18.96 -5.74 7.09
CA ARG A 212 18.86 -6.86 6.14
C ARG A 212 18.52 -6.45 4.70
N TYR A 213 18.03 -5.21 4.49
CA TYR A 213 17.45 -4.77 3.21
C TYR A 213 18.15 -3.55 2.61
N GLY A 214 19.15 -3.02 3.28
CA GLY A 214 19.87 -1.85 2.85
C GLY A 214 20.81 -1.34 3.94
N ARG A 215 21.17 -0.08 3.84
CA ARG A 215 21.96 0.61 4.85
C ARG A 215 20.98 1.21 5.86
N SER A 216 20.99 0.71 7.06
CA SER A 216 20.22 1.31 8.14
C SER A 216 21.00 2.53 8.71
N PRO A 217 20.33 3.62 9.01
CA PRO A 217 18.89 3.88 8.98
C PRO A 217 18.38 4.61 7.72
N ASP A 218 18.76 4.19 6.52
CA ASP A 218 18.40 4.83 5.25
C ASP A 218 16.89 4.65 4.96
N ASN A 219 16.29 5.65 4.29
CA ASN A 219 14.90 5.60 3.85
C ASN A 219 14.70 4.97 2.45
N VAL A 220 15.69 4.25 1.94
CA VAL A 220 15.64 3.51 0.67
C VAL A 220 15.74 2.02 0.95
N LEU A 221 14.77 1.24 0.47
CA LEU A 221 14.65 -0.19 0.68
C LEU A 221 14.72 -0.94 -0.64
N ALA A 222 15.56 -1.96 -0.72
CA ALA A 222 15.61 -2.90 -1.84
C ALA A 222 15.19 -4.29 -1.31
N CYS A 223 13.98 -4.71 -1.65
CA CYS A 223 13.42 -5.99 -1.23
C CYS A 223 12.57 -6.59 -2.34
N GLY A 224 12.87 -7.82 -2.73
CA GLY A 224 12.11 -8.59 -3.71
C GLY A 224 11.14 -9.58 -3.07
N PHE A 225 10.37 -10.27 -3.93
CA PHE A 225 9.55 -11.41 -3.52
C PHE A 225 10.41 -12.66 -3.30
N GLU A 226 10.02 -13.48 -2.35
CA GLU A 226 10.55 -14.84 -2.24
C GLU A 226 10.01 -15.73 -3.37
N PRO A 227 10.74 -16.81 -3.73
CA PRO A 227 10.26 -17.78 -4.69
C PRO A 227 8.87 -18.34 -4.31
N GLY A 228 7.91 -18.29 -5.23
CA GLY A 228 6.54 -18.75 -5.01
C GLY A 228 5.61 -17.79 -4.26
N GLU A 229 6.11 -16.69 -3.74
CA GLU A 229 5.31 -15.76 -2.96
C GLU A 229 4.36 -14.88 -3.80
N SER A 230 4.68 -14.63 -5.06
CA SER A 230 3.95 -13.67 -5.89
C SER A 230 2.78 -14.30 -6.64
N GLY A 231 1.80 -13.46 -7.04
CA GLY A 231 0.71 -13.85 -7.95
C GLY A 231 -0.67 -14.00 -7.29
N LEU A 232 -0.78 -13.84 -5.99
CA LEU A 232 -2.05 -13.96 -5.25
C LEU A 232 -2.92 -12.69 -5.31
N HIS A 233 -2.31 -11.55 -5.59
CA HIS A 233 -2.98 -10.25 -5.72
C HIS A 233 -2.19 -9.35 -6.69
N PRO A 234 -2.86 -8.52 -7.54
CA PRO A 234 -2.18 -7.65 -8.52
C PRO A 234 -1.18 -6.66 -7.94
N THR A 235 -1.40 -6.22 -6.70
CA THR A 235 -0.52 -5.26 -5.99
C THR A 235 0.12 -5.88 -4.76
N GLN A 236 0.17 -7.20 -4.64
CA GLN A 236 0.79 -7.90 -3.52
C GLN A 236 2.15 -7.32 -3.16
N LYS A 237 2.41 -7.15 -1.87
CA LYS A 237 3.70 -6.72 -1.34
C LYS A 237 4.50 -7.91 -0.81
N PRO A 238 5.84 -7.90 -0.91
CA PRO A 238 6.68 -8.93 -0.30
C PRO A 238 6.49 -8.99 1.21
N VAL A 239 6.31 -10.18 1.77
CA VAL A 239 6.16 -10.36 3.23
C VAL A 239 7.38 -9.82 3.98
N LYS A 240 8.59 -10.04 3.46
CA LYS A 240 9.83 -9.50 4.05
C LYS A 240 9.85 -7.98 4.12
N LEU A 241 9.32 -7.29 3.10
CA LEU A 241 9.20 -5.83 3.13
C LEU A 241 8.24 -5.39 4.23
N MET A 242 7.09 -6.06 4.34
CA MET A 242 6.12 -5.77 5.40
C MET A 242 6.68 -6.06 6.79
N GLN A 243 7.49 -7.13 6.94
CA GLN A 243 8.21 -7.43 8.18
C GLN A 243 9.16 -6.30 8.57
N ALA A 244 9.98 -5.81 7.65
CA ALA A 244 10.91 -4.71 7.92
C ALA A 244 10.18 -3.43 8.39
N LEU A 245 9.05 -3.10 7.74
CA LEU A 245 8.23 -1.94 8.13
C LEU A 245 7.54 -2.12 9.49
N ILE A 246 7.13 -3.34 9.84
CA ILE A 246 6.56 -3.67 11.14
C ILE A 246 7.62 -3.60 12.24
N GLU A 247 8.80 -4.18 12.01
CA GLU A 247 9.93 -4.12 12.95
C GLU A 247 10.41 -2.70 13.19
N LEU A 248 10.30 -1.81 12.18
CA LEU A 248 10.67 -0.40 12.29
C LEU A 248 9.94 0.30 13.43
N ALA A 249 8.66 0.02 13.66
CA ALA A 249 7.82 0.84 14.53
C ALA A 249 7.05 0.06 15.61
N THR A 250 7.30 -1.24 15.77
CA THR A 250 6.55 -2.07 16.73
C THR A 250 7.44 -3.02 17.53
N LEU A 251 6.98 -3.35 18.73
CA LEU A 251 7.50 -4.43 19.56
C LEU A 251 6.64 -5.70 19.43
N GLU A 252 7.14 -6.86 19.89
CA GLU A 252 6.36 -8.09 20.00
C GLU A 252 5.08 -7.85 20.83
N GLY A 253 4.00 -8.49 20.41
CA GLY A 253 2.68 -8.33 21.04
C GLY A 253 1.92 -7.06 20.67
N HIS A 254 2.54 -6.09 19.99
CA HIS A 254 1.85 -4.92 19.45
C HIS A 254 0.80 -5.32 18.42
N LEU A 255 -0.25 -4.50 18.27
CA LEU A 255 -1.33 -4.72 17.33
C LEU A 255 -1.11 -3.89 16.06
N VAL A 256 -1.00 -4.57 14.93
CA VAL A 256 -0.90 -4.00 13.59
C VAL A 256 -2.26 -4.08 12.92
N LEU A 257 -2.73 -2.98 12.37
CA LEU A 257 -3.96 -2.88 11.59
C LEU A 257 -3.63 -2.71 10.10
N ASP A 258 -4.26 -3.51 9.26
CA ASP A 258 -4.30 -3.29 7.81
C ASP A 258 -5.75 -3.12 7.33
N PRO A 259 -6.18 -1.89 7.09
CA PRO A 259 -7.54 -1.60 6.63
C PRO A 259 -7.91 -2.11 5.23
N PHE A 260 -6.92 -2.46 4.41
CA PHE A 260 -7.09 -2.93 3.02
C PHE A 260 -6.17 -4.12 2.78
N CYS A 261 -6.38 -5.21 3.55
CA CYS A 261 -5.37 -6.26 3.69
C CYS A 261 -5.19 -7.14 2.44
N GLY A 262 -6.12 -7.12 1.48
CA GLY A 262 -6.03 -7.91 0.27
C GLY A 262 -5.71 -9.37 0.55
N SER A 263 -4.64 -9.89 -0.07
CA SER A 263 -4.14 -11.26 0.16
C SER A 263 -3.40 -11.46 1.49
N GLY A 264 -3.38 -10.47 2.40
CA GLY A 264 -2.92 -10.61 3.78
C GLY A 264 -1.40 -10.52 4.02
N SER A 265 -0.61 -9.94 3.12
CA SER A 265 0.86 -9.85 3.31
C SER A 265 1.27 -9.17 4.61
N THR A 266 0.59 -8.09 5.01
CA THR A 266 0.80 -7.39 6.29
C THR A 266 0.51 -8.31 7.48
N LEU A 267 -0.58 -9.06 7.41
CA LEU A 267 -1.05 -9.92 8.51
C LEU A 267 -0.12 -11.11 8.71
N VAL A 268 0.33 -11.73 7.61
CA VAL A 268 1.34 -12.79 7.62
C VAL A 268 2.65 -12.27 8.22
N ALA A 269 3.09 -11.08 7.79
CA ALA A 269 4.29 -10.46 8.33
C ALA A 269 4.18 -10.18 9.84
N ALA A 270 3.05 -9.61 10.29
CA ALA A 270 2.79 -9.34 11.70
C ALA A 270 2.82 -10.63 12.55
N ARG A 271 2.13 -11.69 12.08
CA ARG A 271 2.15 -12.99 12.73
C ARG A 271 3.56 -13.58 12.84
N ASN A 272 4.31 -13.59 11.74
CA ASN A 272 5.67 -14.14 11.71
C ASN A 272 6.62 -13.43 12.69
N LEU A 273 6.33 -12.17 13.01
CA LEU A 273 7.06 -11.37 13.98
C LEU A 273 6.44 -11.38 15.39
N ARG A 274 5.48 -12.27 15.68
CA ARG A 274 4.75 -12.35 16.95
C ARG A 274 4.02 -11.05 17.32
N ARG A 275 3.61 -10.26 16.32
CA ARG A 275 2.70 -9.12 16.50
C ARG A 275 1.27 -9.61 16.36
N LYS A 276 0.36 -9.00 17.10
CA LYS A 276 -1.08 -9.18 16.86
C LYS A 276 -1.47 -8.43 15.60
N TYR A 277 -2.49 -8.91 14.92
CA TYR A 277 -2.96 -8.30 13.69
C TYR A 277 -4.48 -8.18 13.65
N LEU A 278 -4.95 -7.22 12.88
CA LEU A 278 -6.34 -7.05 12.48
C LEU A 278 -6.35 -6.59 11.03
N GLY A 279 -7.09 -7.29 10.17
CA GLY A 279 -7.26 -6.92 8.77
C GLY A 279 -8.72 -6.67 8.41
N PHE A 280 -8.95 -5.75 7.48
CA PHE A 280 -10.24 -5.61 6.81
C PHE A 280 -10.06 -5.86 5.31
N GLU A 281 -11.00 -6.58 4.71
CA GLU A 281 -11.02 -6.81 3.27
C GLU A 281 -12.47 -6.94 2.79
N ILE A 282 -12.81 -6.18 1.76
CA ILE A 282 -14.17 -6.16 1.22
C ILE A 282 -14.45 -7.32 0.26
N ASN A 283 -13.42 -7.82 -0.42
CA ASN A 283 -13.53 -8.93 -1.35
C ASN A 283 -13.40 -10.27 -0.62
N SER A 284 -14.48 -11.05 -0.61
CA SER A 284 -14.53 -12.33 0.09
C SER A 284 -13.53 -13.39 -0.43
N GLU A 285 -13.14 -13.32 -1.69
CA GLU A 285 -12.12 -14.20 -2.25
C GLU A 285 -10.74 -13.89 -1.69
N TYR A 286 -10.38 -12.60 -1.59
CA TYR A 286 -9.13 -12.19 -0.95
C TYR A 286 -9.13 -12.47 0.56
N VAL A 287 -10.26 -12.37 1.24
CA VAL A 287 -10.40 -12.81 2.65
C VAL A 287 -10.01 -14.29 2.78
N ARG A 288 -10.55 -15.16 1.91
CA ARG A 288 -10.22 -16.60 1.90
C ARG A 288 -8.72 -16.83 1.66
N VAL A 289 -8.15 -16.20 0.64
CA VAL A 289 -6.70 -16.29 0.34
C VAL A 289 -5.84 -15.86 1.52
N ALA A 290 -6.20 -14.75 2.18
CA ALA A 290 -5.46 -14.26 3.33
C ALA A 290 -5.56 -15.21 4.54
N GLN A 291 -6.75 -15.81 4.76
CA GLN A 291 -6.94 -16.82 5.80
C GLN A 291 -6.11 -18.09 5.56
N GLU A 292 -6.09 -18.61 4.32
CA GLU A 292 -5.28 -19.75 3.94
C GLU A 292 -3.78 -19.48 4.21
N ARG A 293 -3.25 -18.33 3.78
CA ARG A 293 -1.86 -17.93 4.04
C ARG A 293 -1.53 -17.82 5.54
N LEU A 294 -2.50 -17.44 6.34
CA LEU A 294 -2.32 -17.38 7.80
C LEU A 294 -2.33 -18.78 8.43
N VAL A 295 -3.02 -19.78 7.85
CA VAL A 295 -2.99 -21.18 8.32
C VAL A 295 -1.71 -21.88 7.84
N ASP A 296 -1.36 -21.81 6.56
CA ASP A 296 -0.22 -22.51 5.97
C ASP A 296 1.11 -22.14 6.63
N GLY A 297 1.26 -20.91 7.07
CA GLY A 297 2.45 -20.48 7.81
C GLY A 297 2.55 -21.09 9.22
N LEU A 298 1.51 -21.68 9.77
CA LEU A 298 1.58 -22.45 11.03
C LEU A 298 2.20 -23.85 10.81
N CYS A 299 2.05 -24.40 9.62
CA CYS A 299 2.62 -25.71 9.27
C CYS A 299 4.14 -25.67 9.03
N GLY A 300 4.74 -24.49 8.89
CA GLY A 300 6.17 -24.29 8.66
C GLY A 300 7.00 -23.89 9.88
N ASP A 301 6.38 -23.75 11.06
CA ASP A 301 7.10 -23.38 12.28
C ASP A 301 7.58 -24.64 13.00
N PRO A 302 8.92 -24.90 13.09
CA PRO A 302 9.47 -26.07 13.77
C PRO A 302 9.15 -26.12 15.29
N GLU A 303 8.81 -24.99 15.91
CA GLU A 303 8.43 -24.95 17.32
C GLU A 303 6.95 -25.30 17.55
N ALA A 304 6.05 -24.99 16.63
CA ALA A 304 4.65 -25.37 16.70
C ALA A 304 4.46 -26.92 16.63
N GLN A 305 5.31 -27.63 15.89
CA GLN A 305 5.29 -29.09 15.79
C GLN A 305 5.74 -29.81 17.07
N ARG A 306 6.44 -29.14 17.97
CA ARG A 306 6.87 -29.75 19.26
C ARG A 306 5.79 -29.79 20.33
N ILE A 307 4.75 -28.99 20.18
CA ILE A 307 3.66 -28.92 21.17
C ILE A 307 2.61 -30.02 20.93
N GLU A 308 2.41 -30.45 19.69
CA GLU A 308 1.42 -31.50 19.37
C GLU A 308 1.95 -32.95 19.56
N CYS A 309 3.25 -33.17 19.71
CA CYS A 309 3.80 -34.50 19.92
C CYS A 309 3.98 -34.90 21.39
N ASN A 310 3.60 -34.05 22.35
CA ASN A 310 3.72 -34.31 23.79
C ASN A 310 2.38 -34.16 24.54
N GLY A 311 1.25 -34.34 23.87
CA GLY A 311 -0.10 -34.35 24.45
C GLY A 311 -0.74 -35.74 24.38
#